data_fb2a2b411ceb60ae804c178616f9a437
#
_entry.id   fb2a2b411ceb60ae804c178616f9a437
#
_cell.length_a   1.000
_cell.length_b   1.000
_cell.length_c   1.000
_cell.angle_alpha   90.00
_cell.angle_beta   90.00
_cell.angle_gamma   90.00
#
_symmetry.space_group_name_H-M   'P 1'
#
loop_
_entity.id
_entity.type
_entity.pdbx_description
1 polymer ?
#
loop_
_entity_poly.entity_id
_entity_poly.type
_entity_poly.pdbx_seq_one_letter_code
_entity_poly.pdbx_strand_id
1 'polypeptide(L)'
;MTETTGGGGRCFEDFVVGMVIRHPLGRTVTSADNVWTTLIAVNTNPIHFDAHYAAQTEFGKPLVNSPFILALVTGLSVADISRYGVNLGWDEVRMPAPVFEGDTIYAQSEVLSARESKSRAHMGVVEVKSTGFKQDGTVVMTFRRSILVYKRAHLPRPPLPDLR
;
A
#
# COMPACT_ATOMS: atom_id res chain seq x y z
N MET A 1 -9.78 8.48 18.58
CA MET A 1 -9.52 7.82 17.28
C MET A 1 -10.32 6.54 17.24
N THR A 2 -11.15 6.35 16.22
CA THR A 2 -11.90 5.11 16.05
C THR A 2 -11.01 4.15 15.24
N GLU A 3 -10.56 3.08 15.88
CA GLU A 3 -9.78 2.02 15.24
C GLU A 3 -10.72 0.96 14.67
N THR A 4 -10.50 0.54 13.42
CA THR A 4 -11.27 -0.53 12.79
C THR A 4 -10.33 -1.55 12.17
N THR A 5 -10.70 -2.84 12.26
CA THR A 5 -10.06 -3.90 11.46
C THR A 5 -10.68 -3.94 10.07
N GLY A 6 -9.81 -4.06 9.05
CA GLY A 6 -10.23 -4.12 7.65
C GLY A 6 -10.85 -5.45 7.26
N GLY A 7 -11.31 -5.57 6.00
CA GLY A 7 -11.72 -6.83 5.39
C GLY A 7 -12.94 -6.77 4.46
N GLY A 8 -13.61 -5.63 4.30
CA GLY A 8 -14.88 -5.59 3.58
C GLY A 8 -14.98 -4.68 2.35
N GLY A 9 -13.95 -3.89 2.04
CA GLY A 9 -14.06 -2.78 1.08
C GLY A 9 -14.94 -1.64 1.61
N ARG A 10 -14.56 -0.40 1.30
CA ARG A 10 -15.28 0.79 1.76
C ARG A 10 -15.76 1.63 0.59
N CYS A 11 -16.98 2.12 0.69
CA CYS A 11 -17.50 3.18 -0.17
C CYS A 11 -17.07 4.54 0.40
N PHE A 12 -17.24 5.60 -0.38
CA PHE A 12 -16.85 6.95 0.04
C PHE A 12 -17.46 7.35 1.41
N GLU A 13 -18.71 6.99 1.65
CA GLU A 13 -19.45 7.33 2.88
C GLU A 13 -18.91 6.64 4.14
N ASP A 14 -18.07 5.62 3.99
CA ASP A 14 -17.52 4.86 5.12
C ASP A 14 -16.23 5.48 5.67
N PHE A 15 -15.70 6.52 5.02
CA PHE A 15 -14.48 7.18 5.45
C PHE A 15 -14.77 8.37 6.37
N VAL A 16 -14.29 8.27 7.60
CA VAL A 16 -14.39 9.33 8.60
C VAL A 16 -13.00 9.87 8.91
N VAL A 17 -12.82 11.19 8.88
CA VAL A 17 -11.53 11.83 9.19
C VAL A 17 -11.06 11.44 10.59
N GLY A 18 -9.80 11.08 10.72
CA GLY A 18 -9.19 10.56 11.95
C GLY A 18 -9.42 9.07 12.21
N MET A 19 -10.16 8.36 11.34
CA MET A 19 -10.26 6.90 11.40
C MET A 19 -8.91 6.26 11.09
N VAL A 20 -8.48 5.30 11.92
CA VAL A 20 -7.32 4.46 11.67
C VAL A 20 -7.79 3.05 11.29
N ILE A 21 -7.34 2.60 10.13
CA ILE A 21 -7.68 1.28 9.56
C ILE A 21 -6.42 0.42 9.62
N ARG A 22 -6.45 -0.64 10.42
CA ARG A 22 -5.41 -1.68 10.43
C ARG A 22 -5.73 -2.72 9.36
N HIS A 23 -4.79 -2.92 8.44
CA HIS A 23 -4.96 -3.91 7.37
C HIS A 23 -4.61 -5.30 7.92
N PRO A 24 -5.49 -6.31 7.75
CA PRO A 24 -5.36 -7.57 8.48
C PRO A 24 -4.26 -8.49 7.95
N LEU A 25 -3.76 -8.23 6.72
CA LEU A 25 -2.76 -9.08 6.09
C LEU A 25 -1.35 -8.57 6.37
N GLY A 26 -0.44 -9.51 6.70
CA GLY A 26 0.99 -9.32 6.64
C GLY A 26 1.59 -10.13 5.48
N ARG A 27 2.72 -9.65 4.93
CA ARG A 27 3.39 -10.34 3.84
C ARG A 27 4.90 -10.38 4.06
N THR A 28 5.47 -11.59 4.14
CA THR A 28 6.91 -11.79 4.23
C THR A 28 7.56 -11.59 2.88
N VAL A 29 8.59 -10.76 2.85
CA VAL A 29 9.38 -10.46 1.64
C VAL A 29 10.33 -11.61 1.36
N THR A 30 10.38 -12.04 0.11
CA THR A 30 11.27 -13.09 -0.38
C THR A 30 12.34 -12.51 -1.33
N SER A 31 13.43 -13.25 -1.55
CA SER A 31 14.44 -12.88 -2.56
C SER A 31 13.84 -12.78 -3.97
N ALA A 32 12.89 -13.67 -4.29
CA ALA A 32 12.19 -13.63 -5.57
C ALA A 32 11.44 -12.30 -5.79
N ASP A 33 10.76 -11.79 -4.77
CA ASP A 33 10.07 -10.50 -4.84
C ASP A 33 11.04 -9.37 -5.20
N ASN A 34 12.18 -9.33 -4.53
CA ASN A 34 13.18 -8.29 -4.72
C ASN A 34 13.83 -8.37 -6.11
N VAL A 35 14.30 -9.55 -6.51
CA VAL A 35 14.95 -9.75 -7.81
C VAL A 35 13.98 -9.46 -8.96
N TRP A 36 12.78 -10.05 -8.95
CA TRP A 36 11.81 -9.85 -10.01
C TRP A 36 11.38 -8.40 -10.17
N THR A 37 11.05 -7.73 -9.07
CA THR A 37 10.59 -6.33 -9.15
C THR A 37 11.73 -5.39 -9.54
N THR A 38 12.97 -5.68 -9.14
CA THR A 38 14.14 -4.91 -9.54
C THR A 38 14.38 -5.03 -11.06
N LEU A 39 14.32 -6.26 -11.60
CA LEU A 39 14.51 -6.49 -13.03
C LEU A 39 13.38 -5.92 -13.88
N ILE A 40 12.11 -6.10 -13.48
CA ILE A 40 10.94 -5.53 -14.18
C ILE A 40 11.01 -4.00 -14.21
N ALA A 41 11.49 -3.37 -13.14
CA ALA A 41 11.66 -1.92 -13.06
C ALA A 41 12.91 -1.42 -13.79
N VAL A 42 13.70 -2.30 -14.42
CA VAL A 42 14.99 -1.97 -15.06
C VAL A 42 15.95 -1.25 -14.08
N ASN A 43 15.87 -1.60 -12.80
CA ASN A 43 16.77 -1.07 -11.78
C ASN A 43 18.09 -1.84 -11.82
N THR A 44 19.15 -1.19 -12.26
CA THR A 44 20.47 -1.82 -12.46
C THR A 44 21.38 -1.74 -11.24
N ASN A 45 20.89 -1.24 -10.09
CA ASN A 45 21.70 -1.14 -8.88
C ASN A 45 21.92 -2.53 -8.26
N PRO A 46 23.17 -3.03 -8.25
CA PRO A 46 23.49 -4.39 -7.79
C PRO A 46 23.18 -4.64 -6.31
N ILE A 47 23.02 -3.60 -5.51
CA ILE A 47 22.69 -3.74 -4.09
C ILE A 47 21.39 -4.54 -3.84
N HIS A 48 20.52 -4.65 -4.86
CA HIS A 48 19.24 -5.33 -4.73
C HIS A 48 19.25 -6.81 -5.13
N PHE A 49 20.24 -7.26 -5.94
CA PHE A 49 20.22 -8.59 -6.52
C PHE A 49 21.59 -9.29 -6.56
N ASP A 50 22.69 -8.58 -6.35
CA ASP A 50 24.03 -9.18 -6.28
C ASP A 50 24.44 -9.29 -4.79
N ALA A 51 24.32 -10.51 -4.25
CA ALA A 51 24.64 -10.75 -2.85
C ALA A 51 26.12 -10.55 -2.52
N HIS A 52 27.04 -10.80 -3.49
CA HIS A 52 28.48 -10.58 -3.29
C HIS A 52 28.78 -9.08 -3.19
N TYR A 53 28.16 -8.28 -4.05
CA TYR A 53 28.29 -6.82 -3.98
C TYR A 53 27.65 -6.28 -2.70
N ALA A 54 26.43 -6.69 -2.38
CA ALA A 54 25.69 -6.21 -1.21
C ALA A 54 26.40 -6.53 0.12
N ALA A 55 27.13 -7.66 0.20
CA ALA A 55 27.91 -8.02 1.37
C ALA A 55 29.06 -7.05 1.68
N GLN A 56 29.49 -6.26 0.70
CA GLN A 56 30.55 -5.24 0.84
C GLN A 56 29.99 -3.84 1.22
N THR A 57 28.66 -3.70 1.26
CA THR A 57 27.97 -2.46 1.64
C THR A 57 27.71 -2.41 3.14
N GLU A 58 27.32 -1.27 3.65
CA GLU A 58 26.87 -1.07 5.04
C GLU A 58 25.69 -1.97 5.45
N PHE A 59 24.93 -2.50 4.48
CA PHE A 59 23.79 -3.39 4.72
C PHE A 59 24.19 -4.85 4.88
N GLY A 60 25.34 -5.29 4.37
CA GLY A 60 25.89 -6.64 4.49
C GLY A 60 25.10 -7.74 3.76
N LYS A 61 23.99 -7.40 3.10
CA LYS A 61 23.09 -8.30 2.36
C LYS A 61 22.19 -7.52 1.40
N PRO A 62 21.55 -8.19 0.40
CA PRO A 62 20.69 -7.50 -0.56
C PRO A 62 19.57 -6.70 0.11
N LEU A 63 19.53 -5.40 -0.24
CA LEU A 63 18.49 -4.48 0.19
C LEU A 63 17.26 -4.64 -0.70
N VAL A 64 16.08 -4.68 -0.11
CA VAL A 64 14.82 -4.71 -0.89
C VAL A 64 14.59 -3.38 -1.58
N ASN A 65 14.21 -3.41 -2.87
CA ASN A 65 14.04 -2.18 -3.62
C ASN A 65 12.81 -1.38 -3.16
N SER A 66 12.96 -0.07 -3.14
CA SER A 66 11.97 0.86 -2.60
C SER A 66 10.64 0.86 -3.35
N PRO A 67 10.59 0.82 -4.70
CA PRO A 67 9.34 0.69 -5.45
C PRO A 67 8.51 -0.54 -5.07
N PHE A 68 9.16 -1.68 -4.78
CA PHE A 68 8.44 -2.86 -4.30
C PHE A 68 7.78 -2.62 -2.95
N ILE A 69 8.47 -1.98 -1.99
CA ILE A 69 7.91 -1.69 -0.67
C ILE A 69 6.71 -0.73 -0.79
N LEU A 70 6.78 0.29 -1.66
CA LEU A 70 5.65 1.17 -1.93
C LEU A 70 4.45 0.39 -2.49
N ALA A 71 4.71 -0.50 -3.46
CA ALA A 71 3.69 -1.35 -4.05
C ALA A 71 3.08 -2.32 -3.01
N LEU A 72 3.92 -2.94 -2.17
CA LEU A 72 3.50 -3.87 -1.13
C LEU A 72 2.60 -3.19 -0.08
N VAL A 73 3.04 -2.07 0.51
CA VAL A 73 2.26 -1.32 1.51
C VAL A 73 0.95 -0.80 0.91
N THR A 74 0.99 -0.33 -0.34
CA THR A 74 -0.21 0.03 -1.09
C THR A 74 -1.14 -1.19 -1.27
N GLY A 75 -0.59 -2.33 -1.69
CA GLY A 75 -1.33 -3.57 -1.94
C GLY A 75 -2.02 -4.12 -0.70
N LEU A 76 -1.35 -4.10 0.46
CA LEU A 76 -1.92 -4.52 1.74
C LEU A 76 -3.17 -3.71 2.13
N SER A 77 -3.28 -2.48 1.66
CA SER A 77 -4.41 -1.59 1.95
C SER A 77 -5.58 -1.70 0.97
N VAL A 78 -5.41 -2.37 -0.18
CA VAL A 78 -6.40 -2.37 -1.28
C VAL A 78 -7.76 -2.90 -0.85
N ALA A 79 -7.79 -4.03 -0.14
CA ALA A 79 -9.03 -4.67 0.29
C ALA A 79 -9.90 -3.75 1.15
N ASP A 80 -9.28 -2.81 1.86
CA ASP A 80 -9.94 -1.96 2.85
C ASP A 80 -10.27 -0.56 2.34
N ILE A 81 -9.34 0.07 1.61
CA ILE A 81 -9.45 1.49 1.29
C ILE A 81 -9.57 1.81 -0.20
N SER A 82 -9.21 0.89 -1.09
CA SER A 82 -9.24 1.18 -2.53
C SER A 82 -9.86 0.08 -3.40
N ARG A 83 -10.53 -0.90 -2.79
CA ARG A 83 -11.27 -1.93 -3.53
C ARG A 83 -12.28 -1.33 -4.52
N TYR A 84 -12.93 -0.24 -4.13
CA TYR A 84 -13.91 0.47 -4.94
C TYR A 84 -13.39 1.86 -5.34
N GLY A 85 -12.11 1.96 -5.64
CA GLY A 85 -11.50 3.24 -5.94
C GLY A 85 -10.35 3.15 -6.93
N VAL A 86 -9.91 4.33 -7.35
CA VAL A 86 -8.77 4.53 -8.25
C VAL A 86 -7.74 5.41 -7.55
N ASN A 87 -6.49 4.98 -7.57
CA ASN A 87 -5.40 5.78 -7.03
C ASN A 87 -5.18 7.03 -7.88
N LEU A 88 -5.05 8.19 -7.25
CA LEU A 88 -4.75 9.46 -7.90
C LEU A 88 -3.26 9.82 -7.79
N GLY A 89 -2.61 9.43 -6.69
CA GLY A 89 -1.21 9.75 -6.48
C GLY A 89 -0.71 9.40 -5.08
N TRP A 90 0.61 9.52 -4.93
CA TRP A 90 1.33 9.41 -3.67
C TRP A 90 2.15 10.68 -3.45
N ASP A 91 2.16 11.17 -2.22
CA ASP A 91 2.92 12.30 -1.77
C ASP A 91 3.68 11.96 -0.49
N GLU A 92 4.71 12.72 -0.17
CA GLU A 92 5.50 12.62 1.06
C GLU A 92 5.99 11.19 1.35
N VAL A 93 6.44 10.47 0.32
CA VAL A 93 6.99 9.12 0.49
C VAL A 93 8.30 9.19 1.27
N ARG A 94 8.40 8.43 2.38
CA ARG A 94 9.59 8.33 3.24
C ARG A 94 9.88 6.87 3.55
N MET A 95 11.16 6.55 3.62
CA MET A 95 11.68 5.21 3.93
C MET A 95 12.68 5.31 5.09
N PRO A 96 12.20 5.32 6.34
CA PRO A 96 13.05 5.57 7.51
C PRO A 96 13.95 4.40 7.89
N ALA A 97 13.62 3.18 7.48
CA ALA A 97 14.42 1.99 7.77
C ALA A 97 14.50 1.04 6.57
N PRO A 98 15.61 0.30 6.40
CA PRO A 98 15.78 -0.68 5.33
C PRO A 98 14.89 -1.91 5.54
N VAL A 99 14.52 -2.55 4.43
CA VAL A 99 13.82 -3.84 4.40
C VAL A 99 14.71 -4.89 3.76
N PHE A 100 14.68 -6.09 4.33
CA PHE A 100 15.45 -7.23 3.86
C PHE A 100 14.54 -8.45 3.60
N GLU A 101 15.04 -9.42 2.90
CA GLU A 101 14.42 -10.75 2.79
C GLU A 101 14.18 -11.34 4.20
N GLY A 102 13.01 -11.95 4.41
CA GLY A 102 12.57 -12.48 5.68
C GLY A 102 11.79 -11.49 6.54
N ASP A 103 11.85 -10.18 6.28
CA ASP A 103 11.00 -9.21 6.97
C ASP A 103 9.53 -9.42 6.56
N THR A 104 8.63 -9.41 7.53
CA THR A 104 7.18 -9.42 7.29
C THR A 104 6.62 -8.01 7.43
N ILE A 105 6.02 -7.51 6.37
CA ILE A 105 5.47 -6.15 6.33
C ILE A 105 3.98 -6.18 6.60
N TYR A 106 3.55 -5.32 7.51
CA TYR A 106 2.17 -4.98 7.83
C TYR A 106 1.90 -3.53 7.46
N ALA A 107 0.63 -3.14 7.42
CA ALA A 107 0.26 -1.77 7.11
C ALA A 107 -0.96 -1.30 7.89
N GLN A 108 -1.02 0.02 8.10
CA GLN A 108 -2.21 0.74 8.57
C GLN A 108 -2.36 2.04 7.80
N SER A 109 -3.59 2.57 7.76
CA SER A 109 -3.88 3.85 7.12
C SER A 109 -4.76 4.72 8.00
N GLU A 110 -4.42 6.01 8.11
CA GLU A 110 -5.21 7.03 8.80
C GLU A 110 -5.89 7.92 7.75
N VAL A 111 -7.18 8.16 7.89
CA VAL A 111 -7.95 9.04 7.01
C VAL A 111 -7.66 10.50 7.40
N LEU A 112 -7.03 11.24 6.48
CA LEU A 112 -6.68 12.65 6.68
C LEU A 112 -7.78 13.60 6.21
N SER A 113 -8.41 13.28 5.08
CA SER A 113 -9.52 14.04 4.52
C SER A 113 -10.46 13.16 3.69
N ALA A 114 -11.74 13.55 3.65
CA ALA A 114 -12.74 12.98 2.76
C ALA A 114 -13.63 14.10 2.23
N ARG A 115 -13.77 14.22 0.92
CA ARG A 115 -14.57 15.26 0.27
C ARG A 115 -15.22 14.76 -1.00
N GLU A 116 -16.34 15.34 -1.38
CA GLU A 116 -16.99 15.12 -2.66
C GLU A 116 -16.04 15.42 -3.83
N SER A 117 -16.13 14.62 -4.89
CA SER A 117 -15.41 14.93 -6.13
C SER A 117 -16.11 16.05 -6.89
N LYS A 118 -15.35 17.08 -7.26
CA LYS A 118 -15.88 18.22 -8.05
C LYS A 118 -16.22 17.85 -9.51
N SER A 119 -15.56 16.83 -10.06
CA SER A 119 -15.70 16.44 -11.47
C SER A 119 -16.49 15.13 -11.67
N ARG A 120 -16.73 14.36 -10.63
CA ARG A 120 -17.40 13.04 -10.67
C ARG A 120 -18.39 12.91 -9.53
N ALA A 121 -19.64 13.30 -9.76
CA ALA A 121 -20.69 13.35 -8.74
C ALA A 121 -20.95 12.00 -8.04
N HIS A 122 -20.63 10.88 -8.70
CA HIS A 122 -20.78 9.51 -8.19
C HIS A 122 -19.59 9.02 -7.36
N MET A 123 -18.59 9.88 -7.10
CA MET A 123 -17.37 9.54 -6.35
C MET A 123 -17.01 10.64 -5.35
N GLY A 124 -16.14 10.30 -4.41
CA GLY A 124 -15.47 11.23 -3.51
C GLY A 124 -13.96 11.02 -3.54
N VAL A 125 -13.22 12.01 -3.06
CA VAL A 125 -11.77 11.95 -2.89
C VAL A 125 -11.45 11.75 -1.43
N VAL A 126 -10.71 10.71 -1.13
CA VAL A 126 -10.22 10.39 0.21
C VAL A 126 -8.70 10.48 0.21
N GLU A 127 -8.15 11.17 1.20
CA GLU A 127 -6.71 11.21 1.44
C GLU A 127 -6.40 10.43 2.71
N VAL A 128 -5.41 9.54 2.61
CA VAL A 128 -4.94 8.73 3.74
C VAL A 128 -3.44 8.87 3.92
N LYS A 129 -2.98 8.75 5.17
CA LYS A 129 -1.58 8.51 5.51
C LYS A 129 -1.41 7.03 5.76
N SER A 130 -0.65 6.35 4.91
CA SER A 130 -0.32 4.93 5.08
C SER A 130 1.05 4.77 5.75
N THR A 131 1.14 3.79 6.65
CA THR A 131 2.36 3.42 7.36
C THR A 131 2.59 1.93 7.17
N GLY A 132 3.72 1.57 6.59
CA GLY A 132 4.24 0.20 6.52
C GLY A 132 5.24 -0.05 7.63
N PHE A 133 5.13 -1.18 8.31
CA PHE A 133 6.01 -1.54 9.43
C PHE A 133 6.30 -3.04 9.45
N LYS A 134 7.43 -3.41 10.04
CA LYS A 134 7.84 -4.81 10.23
C LYS A 134 7.11 -5.48 11.38
N GLN A 135 7.33 -6.79 11.53
CA GLN A 135 6.82 -7.63 12.64
C GLN A 135 7.25 -7.15 14.03
N ASP A 136 8.34 -6.39 14.13
CA ASP A 136 8.85 -5.81 15.39
C ASP A 136 8.35 -4.36 15.64
N GLY A 137 7.50 -3.83 14.74
CA GLY A 137 6.98 -2.47 14.80
C GLY A 137 7.87 -1.42 14.14
N THR A 138 9.04 -1.78 13.61
CA THR A 138 9.92 -0.84 12.91
C THR A 138 9.23 -0.27 11.66
N VAL A 139 9.01 1.05 11.62
CA VAL A 139 8.43 1.73 10.47
C VAL A 139 9.43 1.74 9.31
N VAL A 140 9.01 1.20 8.17
CA VAL A 140 9.84 1.09 6.96
C VAL A 140 9.40 2.00 5.84
N MET A 141 8.14 2.44 5.86
CA MET A 141 7.60 3.36 4.85
C MET A 141 6.44 4.16 5.40
N THR A 142 6.36 5.41 5.01
CA THR A 142 5.17 6.25 5.17
C THR A 142 4.92 7.01 3.89
N PHE A 143 3.65 7.26 3.56
CA PHE A 143 3.24 8.12 2.45
C PHE A 143 1.83 8.66 2.66
N ARG A 144 1.53 9.79 2.00
CA ARG A 144 0.16 10.24 1.79
C ARG A 144 -0.33 9.69 0.45
N ARG A 145 -1.60 9.33 0.39
CA ARG A 145 -2.21 8.77 -0.82
C ARG A 145 -3.58 9.36 -1.03
N SER A 146 -3.83 9.87 -2.23
CA SER A 146 -5.14 10.35 -2.66
C SER A 146 -5.84 9.29 -3.50
N ILE A 147 -7.10 9.01 -3.18
CA ILE A 147 -7.89 7.94 -3.80
C ILE A 147 -9.25 8.51 -4.20
N LEU A 148 -9.68 8.22 -5.42
CA LEU A 148 -11.03 8.50 -5.88
C LEU A 148 -11.88 7.27 -5.62
N VAL A 149 -12.89 7.36 -4.74
CA VAL A 149 -13.67 6.22 -4.24
C VAL A 149 -15.14 6.37 -4.67
N TYR A 150 -15.75 5.27 -5.12
CA TYR A 150 -17.16 5.23 -5.47
C TYR A 150 -18.06 5.47 -4.26
N LYS A 151 -19.14 6.22 -4.46
CA LYS A 151 -20.27 6.27 -3.54
C LYS A 151 -21.05 4.95 -3.59
N ARG A 152 -21.64 4.55 -2.49
CA ARG A 152 -22.36 3.28 -2.33
C ARG A 152 -23.43 3.06 -3.40
N ALA A 153 -24.21 4.10 -3.70
CA ALA A 153 -25.26 4.04 -4.71
C ALA A 153 -24.77 3.83 -6.14
N HIS A 154 -23.46 3.99 -6.38
CA HIS A 154 -22.84 3.96 -7.72
C HIS A 154 -21.77 2.89 -7.87
N LEU A 155 -21.74 1.90 -6.97
CA LEU A 155 -20.79 0.78 -7.07
C LEU A 155 -20.99 0.00 -8.37
N PRO A 156 -19.90 -0.25 -9.12
CA PRO A 156 -19.95 -1.17 -10.25
C PRO A 156 -20.39 -2.56 -9.77
N ARG A 157 -21.31 -3.18 -10.47
CA ARG A 157 -21.70 -4.57 -10.24
C ARG A 157 -20.85 -5.47 -11.12
N PRO A 158 -20.25 -6.55 -10.59
CA PRO A 158 -19.57 -7.53 -11.44
C PRO A 158 -20.56 -8.10 -12.43
N PRO A 159 -20.24 -8.16 -13.74
CA PRO A 159 -21.06 -8.85 -14.72
C PRO A 159 -20.91 -10.35 -14.45
N LEU A 160 -21.86 -10.92 -13.70
CA LEU A 160 -21.96 -12.37 -13.56
C LEU A 160 -22.68 -12.90 -14.78
N PRO A 161 -22.04 -13.73 -15.63
CA PRO A 161 -22.73 -14.36 -16.74
C PRO A 161 -23.79 -15.33 -16.20
N ASP A 162 -24.92 -15.40 -16.89
CA ASP A 162 -25.93 -16.41 -16.60
C ASP A 162 -25.34 -17.80 -16.85
N LEU A 163 -25.51 -18.70 -15.89
CA LEU A 163 -25.17 -20.10 -16.07
C LEU A 163 -26.08 -20.66 -17.15
N ARG A 164 -25.52 -21.19 -18.22
CA ARG A 164 -26.23 -21.89 -19.30
C ARG A 164 -26.34 -23.37 -18.98
#